data_2728b949d4b6d1fcc863c651b7044391
#
_entry.id   2728b949d4b6d1fcc863c651b7044391
#
_cell.length_a   1.000
_cell.length_b   1.000
_cell.length_c   1.000
_cell.angle_alpha   90.00
_cell.angle_beta   90.00
_cell.angle_gamma   90.00
#
_symmetry.space_group_name_H-M   'P 1'
#
loop_
_entity.id
_entity.type
_entity.pdbx_description
1 polymer ?
#
loop_
_entity_poly.entity_id
_entity_poly.type
_entity_poly.pdbx_seq_one_letter_code
_entity_poly.pdbx_strand_id
1 'polypeptide(L)'
;MTTISQYLDPKLIAFLDGQSRDEVLTKLIKLLKASGKLHDEKMFFNAIISREQIVTTGIGMGVAIPHAKLPSFDDFFIAIAILKEGIDWKALDNAPVRLIFMIGGPDNKQTEYLQILSGLTTAIKDEGRRKNLLRQEDPNGVVKLFEGY
;
A
#
# COMPACT_ATOMS: atom_id res chain seq x y z
N MET A 1 -19.52 1.83 9.26
CA MET A 1 -18.12 1.65 9.64
C MET A 1 -17.31 1.11 8.47
N THR A 2 -16.20 1.75 8.18
CA THR A 2 -15.34 1.35 7.07
C THR A 2 -14.49 0.15 7.48
N THR A 3 -14.50 -0.90 6.66
CA THR A 3 -13.64 -2.07 6.87
C THR A 3 -12.55 -2.13 5.81
N ILE A 4 -11.33 -2.44 6.22
CA ILE A 4 -10.19 -2.52 5.30
C ILE A 4 -10.41 -3.59 4.24
N SER A 5 -10.99 -4.72 4.62
CA SER A 5 -11.18 -5.85 3.69
C SER A 5 -12.00 -5.49 2.45
N GLN A 6 -12.89 -4.49 2.53
CA GLN A 6 -13.69 -4.08 1.37
C GLN A 6 -12.86 -3.40 0.27
N TYR A 7 -11.66 -2.91 0.60
CA TYR A 7 -10.76 -2.25 -0.35
C TYR A 7 -9.68 -3.19 -0.89
N LEU A 8 -9.63 -4.42 -0.39
CA LEU A 8 -8.63 -5.39 -0.79
C LEU A 8 -9.14 -6.28 -1.92
N ASP A 9 -8.29 -6.52 -2.89
CA ASP A 9 -8.57 -7.38 -4.02
C ASP A 9 -7.31 -8.23 -4.27
N PRO A 10 -7.42 -9.55 -4.33
CA PRO A 10 -6.24 -10.40 -4.62
C PRO A 10 -5.48 -9.97 -5.87
N LYS A 11 -6.16 -9.37 -6.85
CA LYS A 11 -5.52 -8.86 -8.08
C LYS A 11 -4.61 -7.66 -7.83
N LEU A 12 -4.75 -6.99 -6.68
CA LEU A 12 -3.95 -5.83 -6.31
C LEU A 12 -2.88 -6.18 -5.28
N ILE A 13 -2.58 -7.47 -5.11
CA ILE A 13 -1.57 -7.95 -4.15
C ILE A 13 -0.48 -8.66 -4.92
N ALA A 14 0.77 -8.25 -4.71
CA ALA A 14 1.92 -8.79 -5.41
C ALA A 14 3.05 -9.12 -4.46
N PHE A 15 3.78 -10.19 -4.78
CA PHE A 15 5.01 -10.57 -4.10
C PHE A 15 6.14 -10.15 -5.04
N LEU A 16 6.95 -9.17 -4.63
CA LEU A 16 7.88 -8.52 -5.52
C LEU A 16 9.31 -8.59 -5.00
N ASP A 17 10.25 -8.53 -5.94
CA ASP A 17 11.64 -8.20 -5.68
C ASP A 17 11.88 -6.78 -6.16
N GLY A 18 12.74 -6.06 -5.48
CA GLY A 18 13.12 -4.73 -5.90
C GLY A 18 14.33 -4.25 -5.13
N GLN A 19 15.09 -3.32 -5.71
CA GLN A 19 16.30 -2.79 -5.12
C GLN A 19 16.15 -1.36 -4.64
N SER A 20 15.05 -0.70 -5.01
CA SER A 20 14.78 0.67 -4.60
C SER A 20 13.29 0.89 -4.44
N ARG A 21 12.96 1.94 -3.68
CA ARG A 21 11.59 2.40 -3.50
C ARG A 21 10.93 2.66 -4.86
N ASP A 22 11.59 3.38 -5.74
CA ASP A 22 11.00 3.78 -7.02
C ASP A 22 10.75 2.58 -7.93
N GLU A 23 11.63 1.59 -7.90
CA GLU A 23 11.42 0.36 -8.66
C GLU A 23 10.19 -0.40 -8.17
N VAL A 24 10.03 -0.54 -6.86
CA VAL A 24 8.87 -1.23 -6.26
C VAL A 24 7.59 -0.47 -6.54
N LEU A 25 7.60 0.85 -6.40
CA LEU A 25 6.44 1.69 -6.72
C LEU A 25 6.04 1.53 -8.18
N THR A 26 7.00 1.52 -9.09
CA THR A 26 6.74 1.34 -10.52
C THR A 26 6.08 0.00 -10.80
N LYS A 27 6.59 -1.09 -10.20
CA LYS A 27 6.02 -2.43 -10.39
C LYS A 27 4.59 -2.51 -9.86
N LEU A 28 4.34 -1.92 -8.69
CA LEU A 28 3.02 -1.95 -8.09
C LEU A 28 2.01 -1.11 -8.91
N ILE A 29 2.44 0.03 -9.41
CA ILE A 29 1.61 0.89 -10.26
C ILE A 29 1.28 0.20 -11.58
N LYS A 30 2.20 -0.54 -12.16
CA LYS A 30 1.93 -1.34 -13.36
C LYS A 30 0.88 -2.41 -13.11
N LEU A 31 0.90 -3.01 -11.92
CA LEU A 31 -0.15 -3.96 -11.53
C LEU A 31 -1.52 -3.28 -11.48
N LEU A 32 -1.59 -2.08 -10.94
CA LEU A 32 -2.83 -1.30 -10.90
C LEU A 32 -3.34 -0.99 -12.31
N LYS A 33 -2.44 -0.63 -13.22
CA LYS A 33 -2.81 -0.38 -14.62
C LYS A 33 -3.35 -1.64 -15.28
N ALA A 34 -2.68 -2.76 -15.10
CA ALA A 34 -3.08 -4.03 -15.68
C ALA A 34 -4.43 -4.52 -15.15
N SER A 35 -4.76 -4.21 -13.90
CA SER A 35 -6.02 -4.62 -13.27
C SER A 35 -7.18 -3.66 -13.57
N GLY A 36 -6.95 -2.59 -14.32
CA GLY A 36 -7.96 -1.62 -14.70
C GLY A 36 -8.28 -0.55 -13.66
N LYS A 37 -7.54 -0.50 -12.55
CA LYS A 37 -7.77 0.49 -11.50
C LYS A 37 -7.19 1.86 -11.83
N LEU A 38 -6.30 1.94 -12.81
CA LEU A 38 -5.52 3.12 -13.09
C LEU A 38 -5.42 3.34 -14.59
N HIS A 39 -5.66 4.58 -15.04
CA HIS A 39 -5.57 4.94 -16.46
C HIS A 39 -4.26 5.64 -16.80
N ASP A 40 -3.73 6.46 -15.90
CA ASP A 40 -2.51 7.23 -16.13
C ASP A 40 -1.46 6.88 -15.10
N GLU A 41 -0.56 5.95 -15.47
CA GLU A 41 0.52 5.49 -14.60
C GLU A 41 1.44 6.63 -14.18
N LYS A 42 1.80 7.49 -15.15
CA LYS A 42 2.76 8.56 -14.91
C LYS A 42 2.21 9.59 -13.93
N MET A 43 0.95 9.97 -14.09
CA MET A 43 0.31 10.93 -13.20
C MET A 43 0.26 10.39 -11.78
N PHE A 44 -0.12 9.13 -11.61
CA PHE A 44 -0.22 8.52 -10.29
C PHE A 44 1.18 8.36 -9.66
N PHE A 45 2.16 7.88 -10.42
CA PHE A 45 3.54 7.77 -9.95
C PHE A 45 4.06 9.12 -9.46
N ASN A 46 3.86 10.18 -10.26
CA ASN A 46 4.32 11.52 -9.90
C ASN A 46 3.62 12.02 -8.61
N ALA A 47 2.34 11.73 -8.45
CA ALA A 47 1.61 12.11 -7.24
C ALA A 47 2.14 11.36 -6.00
N ILE A 48 2.41 10.07 -6.13
CA ILE A 48 3.00 9.25 -5.05
C ILE A 48 4.37 9.80 -4.66
N ILE A 49 5.23 10.07 -5.63
CA ILE A 49 6.59 10.58 -5.38
C ILE A 49 6.54 11.98 -4.75
N SER A 50 5.67 12.85 -5.23
CA SER A 50 5.51 14.19 -4.65
C SER A 50 5.14 14.10 -3.18
N ARG A 51 4.29 13.15 -2.82
CA ARG A 51 3.91 12.93 -1.41
C ARG A 51 5.09 12.41 -0.58
N GLU A 52 5.90 11.49 -1.13
CA GLU A 52 7.09 10.98 -0.45
C GLU A 52 8.12 12.08 -0.17
N GLN A 53 8.21 13.06 -1.06
CA GLN A 53 9.16 14.16 -0.90
C GLN A 53 8.80 15.12 0.24
N ILE A 54 7.55 15.16 0.68
CA ILE A 54 7.12 15.97 1.82
C ILE A 54 7.66 15.36 3.11
N VAL A 55 7.34 14.10 3.34
CA VAL A 55 7.87 13.27 4.44
C VAL A 55 7.68 11.82 4.03
N THR A 56 8.62 10.98 4.39
CA THR A 56 8.56 9.56 4.03
C THR A 56 7.27 8.91 4.54
N THR A 57 6.70 8.00 3.74
CA THR A 57 5.57 7.16 4.18
C THR A 57 6.03 5.84 4.80
N GLY A 58 7.34 5.63 4.92
CA GLY A 58 7.90 4.53 5.71
C GLY A 58 7.70 4.82 7.19
N ILE A 59 6.67 4.24 7.77
CA ILE A 59 6.24 4.57 9.14
C ILE A 59 6.99 3.82 10.23
N GLY A 60 7.87 2.91 9.84
CA GLY A 60 8.56 2.02 10.78
C GLY A 60 7.96 0.63 10.73
N MET A 61 8.52 -0.29 11.54
CA MET A 61 8.06 -1.68 11.63
C MET A 61 8.17 -2.45 10.30
N GLY A 62 9.02 -1.99 9.39
CA GLY A 62 9.14 -2.59 8.06
C GLY A 62 7.99 -2.26 7.11
N VAL A 63 7.22 -1.21 7.39
CA VAL A 63 5.99 -0.87 6.67
C VAL A 63 6.10 0.51 6.01
N ALA A 64 5.59 0.62 4.79
CA ALA A 64 5.37 1.90 4.13
C ALA A 64 3.93 1.99 3.64
N ILE A 65 3.37 3.20 3.67
CA ILE A 65 2.00 3.46 3.22
C ILE A 65 2.01 4.60 2.19
N PRO A 66 2.58 4.36 0.99
CA PRO A 66 2.52 5.38 -0.05
C PRO A 66 1.07 5.62 -0.47
N HIS A 67 0.73 6.88 -0.75
CA HIS A 67 -0.64 7.19 -1.13
C HIS A 67 -0.71 8.42 -2.02
N ALA A 68 -1.77 8.47 -2.82
CA ALA A 68 -2.11 9.65 -3.60
C ALA A 68 -3.62 9.70 -3.80
N LYS A 69 -4.17 10.90 -3.76
CA LYS A 69 -5.59 11.17 -4.03
C LYS A 69 -5.67 12.04 -5.27
N LEU A 70 -6.47 11.59 -6.24
CA LEU A 70 -6.63 12.29 -7.51
C LEU A 70 -8.11 12.44 -7.84
N PRO A 71 -8.52 13.55 -8.48
CA PRO A 71 -9.93 13.77 -8.83
C PRO A 71 -10.46 12.76 -9.86
N SER A 72 -9.57 12.07 -10.56
CA SER A 72 -9.95 11.07 -11.56
C SER A 72 -10.41 9.74 -10.96
N PHE A 73 -10.19 9.51 -9.68
CA PHE A 73 -10.65 8.28 -9.02
C PHE A 73 -12.06 8.47 -8.46
N ASP A 74 -12.89 7.43 -8.60
CA ASP A 74 -14.23 7.39 -8.01
C ASP A 74 -14.22 6.75 -6.62
N ASP A 75 -13.39 5.72 -6.43
CA ASP A 75 -13.36 4.93 -5.21
C ASP A 75 -11.93 4.74 -4.72
N PHE A 76 -11.79 4.46 -3.42
CA PHE A 76 -10.50 4.08 -2.84
C PHE A 76 -10.16 2.62 -3.14
N PHE A 77 -8.88 2.35 -3.22
CA PHE A 77 -8.34 1.00 -3.31
C PHE A 77 -7.04 0.91 -2.51
N ILE A 78 -6.69 -0.30 -2.10
CA ILE A 78 -5.43 -0.58 -1.43
C ILE A 78 -4.71 -1.65 -2.25
N ALA A 79 -3.51 -1.32 -2.72
CA ALA A 79 -2.62 -2.29 -3.36
C ALA A 79 -1.53 -2.67 -2.37
N ILE A 80 -1.19 -3.96 -2.33
CA ILE A 80 -0.22 -4.46 -1.36
C ILE A 80 0.95 -5.10 -2.10
N ALA A 81 2.18 -4.72 -1.70
CA ALA A 81 3.38 -5.41 -2.14
C ALA A 81 4.09 -6.00 -0.92
N ILE A 82 4.46 -7.26 -1.02
CA ILE A 82 5.27 -7.94 -0.02
C ILE A 82 6.60 -8.28 -0.67
N LEU A 83 7.69 -7.81 -0.08
CA LEU A 83 9.02 -7.96 -0.64
C LEU A 83 9.75 -9.12 0.01
N LYS A 84 10.51 -9.87 -0.79
CA LYS A 84 11.36 -10.95 -0.28
C LYS A 84 12.47 -10.41 0.59
N GLU A 85 13.06 -9.28 0.21
CA GLU A 85 14.11 -8.61 0.96
C GLU A 85 13.73 -7.17 1.20
N GLY A 86 14.16 -6.64 2.36
CA GLY A 86 13.90 -5.26 2.71
C GLY A 86 14.65 -4.28 1.82
N ILE A 87 14.02 -3.14 1.57
CA ILE A 87 14.64 -2.05 0.80
C ILE A 87 14.67 -0.78 1.63
N ASP A 88 15.60 0.11 1.29
CA ASP A 88 15.71 1.41 1.93
C ASP A 88 14.59 2.32 1.44
N TRP A 89 13.67 2.66 2.33
CA TRP A 89 12.56 3.59 2.07
C TRP A 89 12.82 4.95 2.70
N LYS A 90 13.94 5.09 3.42
CA LYS A 90 14.18 6.22 4.29
C LYS A 90 13.09 6.33 5.36
N ALA A 91 12.71 5.17 5.92
CA ALA A 91 11.67 5.08 6.93
C ALA A 91 12.03 5.86 8.19
N LEU A 92 11.02 6.21 8.98
CA LEU A 92 11.20 7.02 10.19
C LEU A 92 12.14 6.35 11.21
N ASP A 93 12.18 5.02 11.25
CA ASP A 93 13.06 4.25 12.14
C ASP A 93 14.35 3.77 11.46
N ASN A 94 14.59 4.18 10.22
CA ASN A 94 15.72 3.78 9.39
C ASN A 94 15.81 2.27 9.09
N ALA A 95 14.77 1.50 9.42
CA ALA A 95 14.74 0.07 9.15
C ALA A 95 14.29 -0.20 7.71
N PRO A 96 14.74 -1.32 7.12
CA PRO A 96 14.28 -1.70 5.78
C PRO A 96 12.78 -1.99 5.75
N VAL A 97 12.17 -1.75 4.59
CA VAL A 97 10.73 -1.96 4.37
C VAL A 97 10.50 -3.20 3.52
N ARG A 98 9.58 -4.06 3.96
CA ARG A 98 9.15 -5.26 3.21
C ARG A 98 7.64 -5.29 2.96
N LEU A 99 6.84 -4.51 3.70
CA LEU A 99 5.39 -4.46 3.56
C LEU A 99 4.97 -3.08 3.06
N ILE A 100 4.34 -3.04 1.90
CA ILE A 100 3.92 -1.78 1.28
C ILE A 100 2.42 -1.82 1.04
N PHE A 101 1.71 -0.83 1.60
CA PHE A 101 0.27 -0.65 1.44
C PHE A 101 0.02 0.65 0.69
N MET A 102 -0.24 0.57 -0.59
CA MET A 102 -0.45 1.75 -1.44
C MET A 102 -1.94 2.08 -1.48
N ILE A 103 -2.28 3.30 -1.05
CA ILE A 103 -3.67 3.78 -1.07
C ILE A 103 -3.83 4.77 -2.21
N GLY A 104 -4.82 4.54 -3.07
CA GLY A 104 -5.24 5.50 -4.07
C GLY A 104 -6.74 5.75 -3.96
N GLY A 105 -7.16 6.93 -4.34
CA GLY A 105 -8.58 7.25 -4.31
C GLY A 105 -8.90 8.71 -4.62
N PRO A 106 -10.19 9.07 -4.50
CA PRO A 106 -10.63 10.44 -4.79
C PRO A 106 -10.10 11.44 -3.78
N ASP A 107 -10.00 12.70 -4.20
CA ASP A 107 -9.48 13.78 -3.37
C ASP A 107 -10.58 14.56 -2.63
N ASN A 108 -11.83 14.15 -2.76
CA ASN A 108 -12.99 14.83 -2.16
C ASN A 108 -13.73 13.98 -1.11
N LYS A 109 -13.08 12.90 -0.60
CA LYS A 109 -13.68 12.02 0.42
C LYS A 109 -12.69 11.84 1.58
N GLN A 110 -12.34 12.95 2.21
CA GLN A 110 -11.31 12.96 3.25
C GLN A 110 -11.67 12.11 4.48
N THR A 111 -12.94 12.09 4.89
CA THR A 111 -13.38 11.31 6.04
C THR A 111 -13.18 9.82 5.78
N GLU A 112 -13.55 9.33 4.62
CA GLU A 112 -13.36 7.93 4.24
C GLU A 112 -11.86 7.59 4.20
N TYR A 113 -11.04 8.47 3.63
CA TYR A 113 -9.59 8.27 3.60
C TYR A 113 -9.00 8.10 5.00
N LEU A 114 -9.39 8.95 5.94
CA LEU A 114 -8.89 8.87 7.32
C LEU A 114 -9.36 7.60 8.03
N GLN A 115 -10.56 7.12 7.73
CA GLN A 115 -11.05 5.84 8.26
C GLN A 115 -10.24 4.66 7.73
N ILE A 116 -9.90 4.68 6.45
CA ILE A 116 -9.06 3.65 5.83
C ILE A 116 -7.68 3.65 6.50
N LEU A 117 -7.08 4.81 6.62
CA LEU A 117 -5.75 4.93 7.21
C LEU A 117 -5.73 4.47 8.67
N SER A 118 -6.74 4.84 9.45
CA SER A 118 -6.88 4.42 10.85
C SER A 118 -7.05 2.91 10.98
N GLY A 119 -7.93 2.32 10.17
CA GLY A 119 -8.15 0.88 10.19
C GLY A 119 -6.91 0.09 9.77
N LEU A 120 -6.24 0.57 8.73
CA LEU A 120 -5.02 -0.07 8.23
C LEU A 120 -3.90 0.00 9.26
N THR A 121 -3.66 1.15 9.85
CA THR A 121 -2.59 1.30 10.85
C THR A 121 -2.89 0.48 12.11
N THR A 122 -4.14 0.37 12.51
CA THR A 122 -4.55 -0.49 13.63
C THR A 122 -4.22 -1.95 13.33
N ALA A 123 -4.57 -2.43 12.14
CA ALA A 123 -4.26 -3.81 11.74
C ALA A 123 -2.75 -4.07 11.68
N ILE A 124 -1.99 -3.12 11.16
CA ILE A 124 -0.54 -3.24 10.99
C ILE A 124 0.22 -3.21 12.31
N LYS A 125 -0.31 -2.58 13.35
CA LYS A 125 0.33 -2.55 14.66
C LYS A 125 0.51 -3.94 15.27
N ASP A 126 -0.30 -4.89 14.89
CA ASP A 126 -0.20 -6.26 15.37
C ASP A 126 1.04 -6.94 14.77
N GLU A 127 2.04 -7.19 15.60
CA GLU A 127 3.29 -7.83 15.19
C GLU A 127 3.04 -9.23 14.60
N GLY A 128 2.12 -9.99 15.20
CA GLY A 128 1.76 -11.32 14.70
C GLY A 128 1.21 -11.26 13.28
N ARG A 129 0.37 -10.28 13.01
CA ARG A 129 -0.16 -10.07 11.65
C ARG A 129 0.95 -9.70 10.68
N ARG A 130 1.86 -8.80 11.05
CA ARG A 130 2.98 -8.46 10.17
C ARG A 130 3.85 -9.68 9.85
N LYS A 131 4.15 -10.51 10.85
CA LYS A 131 4.92 -11.74 10.63
C LYS A 131 4.18 -12.71 9.72
N ASN A 132 2.87 -12.87 9.90
CA ASN A 132 2.06 -13.74 9.05
C ASN A 132 1.96 -13.23 7.62
N LEU A 133 1.87 -11.91 7.42
CA LEU A 133 1.90 -11.32 6.08
C LEU A 133 3.19 -11.65 5.35
N LEU A 134 4.32 -11.60 6.05
CA LEU A 134 5.64 -11.88 5.45
C LEU A 134 5.81 -13.35 5.07
N ARG A 135 4.97 -14.25 5.59
CA ARG A 135 5.02 -15.69 5.30
C ARG A 135 4.08 -16.11 4.18
N GLN A 136 3.20 -15.21 3.74
CA GLN A 136 2.22 -15.56 2.71
C GLN A 136 2.89 -15.72 1.34
N GLU A 137 2.35 -16.64 0.55
CA GLU A 137 2.78 -16.87 -0.82
C GLU A 137 1.60 -16.74 -1.81
N ASP A 138 0.40 -16.51 -1.29
CA ASP A 138 -0.84 -16.43 -2.05
C ASP A 138 -1.59 -15.14 -1.68
N PRO A 139 -2.03 -14.34 -2.68
CA PRO A 139 -2.80 -13.14 -2.41
C PRO A 139 -4.06 -13.36 -1.57
N ASN A 140 -4.73 -14.50 -1.74
CA ASN A 140 -5.93 -14.81 -0.93
C ASN A 140 -5.58 -14.98 0.55
N GLY A 141 -4.42 -15.53 0.85
CA GLY A 141 -3.93 -15.63 2.23
C GLY A 141 -3.70 -14.28 2.86
N VAL A 142 -3.23 -13.30 2.08
CA VAL A 142 -3.05 -11.93 2.53
C VAL A 142 -4.40 -11.29 2.89
N VAL A 143 -5.40 -11.44 2.00
CA VAL A 143 -6.74 -10.89 2.26
C VAL A 143 -7.34 -11.45 3.55
N LYS A 144 -7.17 -12.75 3.79
CA LYS A 144 -7.71 -13.40 5.00
C LYS A 144 -7.16 -12.79 6.29
N LEU A 145 -5.93 -12.31 6.29
CA LEU A 145 -5.32 -11.70 7.48
C LEU A 145 -5.97 -10.37 7.88
N PHE A 146 -6.78 -9.79 6.99
CA PHE A 146 -7.52 -8.56 7.27
C PHE A 146 -9.00 -8.80 7.55
N GLU A 147 -9.45 -10.05 7.64
CA GLU A 147 -10.84 -10.32 8.02
C GLU A 147 -11.13 -9.73 9.39
N GLY A 148 -12.26 -9.02 9.52
CA GLY A 148 -12.65 -8.34 10.74
C GLY A 148 -12.13 -6.90 10.88
N TYR A 149 -11.37 -6.45 9.88
CA TYR A 149 -10.81 -5.09 9.89
C TYR A 149 -11.33 -4.26 8.74
#